data_2641c1f1c76c813e94655eab14ea1b0d
#
_entry.id   2641c1f1c76c813e94655eab14ea1b0d
#
_cell.length_a   1.000
_cell.length_b   1.000
_cell.length_c   1.000
_cell.angle_alpha   90.00
_cell.angle_beta   90.00
_cell.angle_gamma   90.00
#
_symmetry.space_group_name_H-M   'P 1'
#
loop_
_entity.id
_entity.type
_entity.pdbx_description
1 polymer ?
#
loop_
_entity_poly.entity_id
_entity_poly.type
_entity_poly.pdbx_seq_one_letter_code
_entity_poly.pdbx_strand_id
1 'polypeptide(L)'
;MNGSTYAQNYEFSRIAIELALGRGGDQAVVKDNDKISYYGGKSQQMEKSTRVKARVKAHALREFIGSHEDVVIMGHKITDIDSFGAAVGVWRAARILDKKAHIVLGDINGSIRQWVNLFLNDKEYPEDMFVTHEQARKIVDHDTVVVVVDTNRPSMTECSEILNQTRTIVVLDHHRQSSEVIKNAVLSYIEPYASSACEMIAEILQYFADDIRLKGKEADCIYAGIIIDTNN
;
A
#
# COMPACT_ATOMS: atom_id res chain seq x y z
N MET A 1 -30.08 -10.79 -15.28
CA MET A 1 -30.25 -11.90 -14.32
C MET A 1 -31.67 -12.38 -14.40
N ASN A 2 -31.89 -13.61 -14.86
CA ASN A 2 -33.23 -14.21 -15.05
C ASN A 2 -33.42 -15.45 -14.16
N GLY A 3 -33.00 -15.33 -12.90
CA GLY A 3 -33.34 -16.36 -11.92
C GLY A 3 -34.82 -16.33 -11.56
N SER A 4 -35.40 -17.48 -11.33
CA SER A 4 -36.82 -17.63 -10.98
C SER A 4 -37.17 -17.15 -9.57
N THR A 5 -36.15 -16.95 -8.69
CA THR A 5 -36.31 -16.49 -7.33
C THR A 5 -35.20 -15.46 -6.95
N TYR A 6 -35.44 -14.67 -5.88
CA TYR A 6 -34.43 -13.77 -5.35
C TYR A 6 -33.15 -14.51 -4.90
N ALA A 7 -33.30 -15.67 -4.27
CA ALA A 7 -32.15 -16.50 -3.86
C ALA A 7 -31.31 -16.95 -5.05
N GLN A 8 -31.95 -17.37 -6.15
CA GLN A 8 -31.25 -17.76 -7.37
C GLN A 8 -30.56 -16.57 -8.04
N ASN A 9 -31.19 -15.39 -8.06
CA ASN A 9 -30.56 -14.18 -8.58
C ASN A 9 -29.33 -13.76 -7.73
N TYR A 10 -29.39 -13.91 -6.42
CA TYR A 10 -28.26 -13.67 -5.53
C TYR A 10 -27.11 -14.62 -5.86
N GLU A 11 -27.38 -15.91 -5.97
CA GLU A 11 -26.38 -16.92 -6.35
C GLU A 11 -25.74 -16.62 -7.70
N PHE A 12 -26.53 -16.26 -8.71
CA PHE A 12 -26.02 -15.87 -10.03
C PHE A 12 -25.15 -14.62 -9.97
N SER A 13 -25.51 -13.64 -9.14
CA SER A 13 -24.72 -12.43 -8.94
C SER A 13 -23.38 -12.74 -8.30
N ARG A 14 -23.37 -13.60 -7.27
CA ARG A 14 -22.14 -14.02 -6.59
C ARG A 14 -21.20 -14.73 -7.54
N ILE A 15 -21.69 -15.71 -8.29
CA ILE A 15 -20.89 -16.41 -9.31
C ILE A 15 -20.36 -15.43 -10.37
N ALA A 16 -21.18 -14.47 -10.82
CA ALA A 16 -20.76 -13.51 -11.82
C ALA A 16 -19.62 -12.59 -11.30
N ILE A 17 -19.69 -12.19 -10.04
CA ILE A 17 -18.65 -11.38 -9.39
C ILE A 17 -17.36 -12.19 -9.24
N GLU A 18 -17.44 -13.42 -8.74
CA GLU A 18 -16.28 -14.32 -8.61
C GLU A 18 -15.59 -14.56 -9.97
N LEU A 19 -16.37 -14.76 -11.03
CA LEU A 19 -15.84 -14.91 -12.40
C LEU A 19 -15.20 -13.61 -12.92
N ALA A 20 -15.78 -12.44 -12.60
CA ALA A 20 -15.19 -11.16 -12.98
C ALA A 20 -13.86 -10.93 -12.26
N LEU A 21 -13.82 -11.16 -10.94
CA LEU A 21 -12.61 -11.02 -10.11
C LEU A 21 -11.52 -11.99 -10.53
N GLY A 22 -11.85 -13.26 -10.73
CA GLY A 22 -10.89 -14.28 -11.19
C GLY A 22 -10.29 -14.02 -12.58
N ARG A 23 -10.81 -13.02 -13.32
CA ARG A 23 -10.30 -12.57 -14.62
C ARG A 23 -9.71 -11.16 -14.59
N GLY A 24 -9.41 -10.64 -13.40
CA GLY A 24 -8.79 -9.33 -13.20
C GLY A 24 -9.75 -8.17 -12.91
N GLY A 25 -11.04 -8.43 -12.69
CA GLY A 25 -12.02 -7.47 -12.18
C GLY A 25 -12.49 -6.35 -13.12
N ASP A 26 -11.77 -6.08 -14.22
CA ASP A 26 -12.07 -5.00 -15.18
C ASP A 26 -13.09 -5.45 -16.23
N GLN A 27 -14.18 -6.07 -15.79
CA GLN A 27 -15.22 -6.57 -16.69
C GLN A 27 -16.57 -6.70 -15.99
N ALA A 28 -17.63 -6.67 -16.80
CA ALA A 28 -18.97 -7.06 -16.35
C ALA A 28 -19.25 -8.50 -16.78
N VAL A 29 -19.75 -9.30 -15.85
CA VAL A 29 -20.18 -10.65 -16.11
C VAL A 29 -21.68 -10.74 -15.90
N VAL A 30 -22.39 -11.27 -16.88
CA VAL A 30 -23.83 -11.52 -16.81
C VAL A 30 -24.07 -13.02 -16.85
N LYS A 31 -24.67 -13.55 -15.78
CA LYS A 31 -25.12 -14.96 -15.72
C LYS A 31 -26.63 -14.99 -15.89
N ASP A 32 -27.05 -15.74 -16.89
CA ASP A 32 -28.48 -16.00 -17.23
C ASP A 32 -28.66 -17.52 -17.39
N ASN A 33 -29.15 -18.17 -16.35
CA ASN A 33 -29.22 -19.61 -16.24
C ASN A 33 -27.88 -20.28 -16.58
N ASP A 34 -27.79 -21.02 -17.67
CA ASP A 34 -26.58 -21.71 -18.10
C ASP A 34 -25.65 -20.85 -18.96
N LYS A 35 -26.11 -19.65 -19.34
CA LYS A 35 -25.34 -18.74 -20.20
C LYS A 35 -24.57 -17.72 -19.36
N ILE A 36 -23.28 -17.64 -19.62
CA ILE A 36 -22.40 -16.63 -19.04
C ILE A 36 -21.88 -15.75 -20.18
N SER A 37 -22.08 -14.44 -20.06
CA SER A 37 -21.60 -13.45 -21.00
C SER A 37 -20.63 -12.49 -20.33
N TYR A 38 -19.51 -12.21 -20.99
CA TYR A 38 -18.44 -11.32 -20.50
C TYR A 38 -18.41 -10.06 -21.34
N TYR A 39 -18.30 -8.90 -20.69
CA TYR A 39 -18.24 -7.59 -21.32
C TYR A 39 -17.07 -6.80 -20.72
N GLY A 40 -16.13 -6.36 -21.54
CA GLY A 40 -14.89 -5.71 -21.12
C GLY A 40 -13.79 -6.73 -20.82
N GLY A 41 -12.79 -6.32 -20.04
CA GLY A 41 -11.66 -7.14 -19.65
C GLY A 41 -10.50 -7.08 -20.64
N LYS A 42 -9.40 -6.42 -20.22
CA LYS A 42 -8.11 -6.34 -20.94
C LYS A 42 -6.97 -6.94 -20.12
N SER A 43 -7.23 -8.03 -19.40
CA SER A 43 -6.34 -8.57 -18.35
C SER A 43 -4.87 -8.74 -18.77
N GLN A 44 -4.57 -9.24 -19.97
CA GLN A 44 -3.18 -9.44 -20.40
C GLN A 44 -2.40 -8.15 -20.73
N GLN A 45 -3.08 -7.09 -21.15
CA GLN A 45 -2.44 -5.78 -21.39
C GLN A 45 -2.25 -5.01 -20.09
N MET A 46 -3.15 -5.20 -19.11
CA MET A 46 -3.02 -4.57 -17.78
C MET A 46 -1.81 -5.10 -17.02
N GLU A 47 -1.61 -6.41 -16.93
CA GLU A 47 -0.50 -7.03 -16.20
C GLU A 47 0.87 -6.54 -16.69
N LYS A 48 1.08 -6.46 -18.01
CA LYS A 48 2.31 -5.87 -18.57
C LYS A 48 2.44 -4.37 -18.28
N SER A 49 1.34 -3.62 -18.30
CA SER A 49 1.33 -2.20 -17.98
C SER A 49 1.65 -1.94 -16.50
N THR A 50 1.16 -2.77 -15.60
CA THR A 50 1.39 -2.64 -14.15
C THR A 50 2.87 -2.85 -13.81
N ARG A 51 3.51 -3.89 -14.31
CA ARG A 51 4.96 -4.15 -14.10
C ARG A 51 5.84 -3.02 -14.62
N VAL A 52 5.54 -2.46 -15.79
CA VAL A 52 6.29 -1.32 -16.32
C VAL A 52 6.10 -0.09 -15.44
N LYS A 53 4.87 0.17 -14.98
CA LYS A 53 4.58 1.27 -14.05
C LYS A 53 5.32 1.08 -12.73
N ALA A 54 5.25 -0.12 -12.12
CA ALA A 54 5.92 -0.42 -10.86
C ALA A 54 7.44 -0.20 -10.96
N ARG A 55 8.07 -0.65 -12.05
CA ARG A 55 9.49 -0.41 -12.30
C ARG A 55 9.84 1.08 -12.38
N VAL A 56 9.06 1.87 -13.12
CA VAL A 56 9.29 3.32 -13.22
C VAL A 56 9.10 3.99 -11.88
N LYS A 57 8.06 3.59 -11.12
CA LYS A 57 7.78 4.14 -9.79
C LYS A 57 8.82 3.74 -8.76
N ALA A 58 9.34 2.50 -8.85
CA ALA A 58 10.43 2.04 -8.00
C ALA A 58 11.71 2.87 -8.19
N HIS A 59 12.09 3.15 -9.43
CA HIS A 59 13.24 4.02 -9.71
C HIS A 59 13.02 5.44 -9.20
N ALA A 60 11.83 6.02 -9.42
CA ALA A 60 11.51 7.35 -8.92
C ALA A 60 11.52 7.41 -7.38
N LEU A 61 10.94 6.40 -6.71
CA LEU A 61 10.98 6.29 -5.25
C LEU A 61 12.42 6.21 -4.74
N ARG A 62 13.27 5.42 -5.38
CA ARG A 62 14.69 5.29 -5.05
C ARG A 62 15.43 6.62 -5.15
N GLU A 63 15.19 7.40 -6.20
CA GLU A 63 15.78 8.73 -6.39
C GLU A 63 15.36 9.70 -5.28
N PHE A 64 14.05 9.76 -4.95
CA PHE A 64 13.57 10.61 -3.87
C PHE A 64 14.15 10.19 -2.53
N ILE A 65 14.13 8.91 -2.16
CA ILE A 65 14.72 8.43 -0.91
C ILE A 65 16.24 8.67 -0.91
N GLY A 66 16.92 8.38 -2.01
CA GLY A 66 18.38 8.50 -2.13
C GLY A 66 18.90 9.92 -1.99
N SER A 67 18.11 10.92 -2.42
CA SER A 67 18.49 12.34 -2.39
C SER A 67 18.25 13.05 -1.06
N HIS A 68 17.66 12.37 -0.07
CA HIS A 68 17.35 12.95 1.26
C HIS A 68 17.96 12.09 2.36
N GLU A 69 18.16 12.65 3.55
CA GLU A 69 18.72 11.92 4.70
C GLU A 69 17.64 11.25 5.55
N ASP A 70 16.53 11.94 5.76
CA ASP A 70 15.46 11.49 6.63
C ASP A 70 14.23 11.09 5.81
N VAL A 71 13.67 9.93 6.12
CA VAL A 71 12.48 9.36 5.50
C VAL A 71 11.44 9.07 6.58
N VAL A 72 10.29 9.72 6.50
CA VAL A 72 9.18 9.47 7.44
C VAL A 72 8.03 8.81 6.68
N ILE A 73 7.56 7.68 7.18
CA ILE A 73 6.57 6.84 6.55
C ILE A 73 5.31 6.84 7.42
N MET A 74 4.16 7.01 6.83
CA MET A 74 2.89 6.90 7.53
C MET A 74 1.82 6.26 6.67
N GLY A 75 0.91 5.55 7.31
CA GLY A 75 -0.31 5.03 6.69
C GLY A 75 -1.55 5.83 7.09
N HIS A 76 -2.68 5.15 7.18
CA HIS A 76 -3.92 5.76 7.66
C HIS A 76 -4.08 5.65 9.20
N LYS A 77 -4.93 6.52 9.79
CA LYS A 77 -5.15 6.69 11.25
C LYS A 77 -5.52 5.41 12.00
N ILE A 78 -6.27 4.54 11.38
CA ILE A 78 -6.68 3.26 11.98
C ILE A 78 -5.82 2.19 11.32
N THR A 79 -4.52 2.24 11.61
CA THR A 79 -3.53 1.37 10.98
C THR A 79 -3.94 -0.10 11.10
N ASP A 80 -4.06 -0.77 9.97
CA ASP A 80 -4.23 -2.21 9.84
C ASP A 80 -2.95 -2.88 9.37
N ILE A 81 -2.99 -4.17 9.10
CA ILE A 81 -1.79 -4.93 8.73
C ILE A 81 -1.33 -4.62 7.30
N ASP A 82 -2.21 -4.22 6.38
CA ASP A 82 -1.80 -3.84 5.04
C ASP A 82 -1.03 -2.51 5.06
N SER A 83 -1.59 -1.51 5.71
CA SER A 83 -0.91 -0.23 5.93
C SER A 83 0.42 -0.38 6.67
N PHE A 84 0.44 -1.20 7.74
CA PHE A 84 1.65 -1.46 8.53
C PHE A 84 2.72 -2.20 7.72
N GLY A 85 2.36 -3.29 7.05
CA GLY A 85 3.27 -4.09 6.21
C GLY A 85 3.85 -3.28 5.05
N ALA A 86 3.02 -2.45 4.40
CA ALA A 86 3.47 -1.53 3.36
C ALA A 86 4.49 -0.51 3.90
N ALA A 87 4.24 0.06 5.09
CA ALA A 87 5.17 0.96 5.75
C ALA A 87 6.51 0.29 6.10
N VAL A 88 6.48 -0.95 6.60
CA VAL A 88 7.69 -1.76 6.88
C VAL A 88 8.50 -2.01 5.60
N GLY A 89 7.85 -2.30 4.49
CA GLY A 89 8.51 -2.50 3.20
C GLY A 89 9.23 -1.24 2.71
N VAL A 90 8.58 -0.07 2.80
CA VAL A 90 9.21 1.23 2.46
C VAL A 90 10.35 1.56 3.42
N TRP A 91 10.18 1.28 4.72
CA TRP A 91 11.24 1.43 5.72
C TRP A 91 12.49 0.62 5.33
N ARG A 92 12.32 -0.64 4.95
CA ARG A 92 13.43 -1.48 4.46
C ARG A 92 14.10 -0.88 3.22
N ALA A 93 13.33 -0.37 2.27
CA ALA A 93 13.86 0.28 1.08
C ALA A 93 14.75 1.49 1.43
N ALA A 94 14.33 2.33 2.39
CA ALA A 94 15.12 3.46 2.86
C ALA A 94 16.40 2.99 3.60
N ARG A 95 16.31 1.95 4.44
CA ARG A 95 17.47 1.41 5.18
C ARG A 95 18.52 0.77 4.29
N ILE A 96 18.16 0.22 3.13
CA ILE A 96 19.13 -0.30 2.15
C ILE A 96 19.96 0.82 1.52
N LEU A 97 19.41 2.02 1.45
CA LEU A 97 20.12 3.22 1.00
C LEU A 97 20.83 3.97 2.16
N ASP A 98 20.97 3.32 3.32
CA ASP A 98 21.56 3.87 4.55
C ASP A 98 20.88 5.15 5.06
N LYS A 99 19.58 5.33 4.75
CA LYS A 99 18.80 6.50 5.19
C LYS A 99 18.26 6.29 6.59
N LYS A 100 18.08 7.40 7.33
CA LYS A 100 17.30 7.40 8.58
C LYS A 100 15.83 7.27 8.20
N ALA A 101 15.18 6.25 8.71
CA ALA A 101 13.80 5.96 8.34
C ALA A 101 12.95 5.66 9.58
N HIS A 102 11.78 6.28 9.63
CA HIS A 102 10.86 6.21 10.76
C HIS A 102 9.43 5.95 10.27
N ILE A 103 8.72 5.09 10.98
CA ILE A 103 7.29 4.81 10.75
C ILE A 103 6.49 5.52 11.83
N VAL A 104 5.58 6.37 11.42
CA VAL A 104 4.69 7.10 12.36
C VAL A 104 3.57 6.17 12.81
N LEU A 105 3.47 5.97 14.12
CA LEU A 105 2.40 5.23 14.77
C LEU A 105 1.90 6.05 15.98
N GLY A 106 0.62 6.45 15.95
CA GLY A 106 -0.04 7.08 17.08
C GLY A 106 -0.50 6.02 18.09
N ASP A 107 -1.64 5.43 17.83
CA ASP A 107 -2.20 4.38 18.68
C ASP A 107 -1.92 2.98 18.08
N ILE A 108 -1.24 2.14 18.86
CA ILE A 108 -1.01 0.75 18.50
C ILE A 108 -2.26 -0.05 18.85
N ASN A 109 -3.16 -0.21 17.90
CA ASN A 109 -4.39 -0.97 18.04
C ASN A 109 -4.15 -2.50 18.08
N GLY A 110 -5.23 -3.27 18.32
CA GLY A 110 -5.14 -4.73 18.42
C GLY A 110 -4.69 -5.43 17.16
N SER A 111 -4.97 -4.86 15.98
CA SER A 111 -4.65 -5.45 14.68
C SER A 111 -3.14 -5.50 14.40
N ILE A 112 -2.40 -4.47 14.84
CA ILE A 112 -0.97 -4.35 14.56
C ILE A 112 -0.08 -4.60 15.78
N ARG A 113 -0.61 -4.66 17.00
CA ARG A 113 0.17 -4.78 18.23
C ARG A 113 1.15 -5.95 18.23
N GLN A 114 0.72 -7.12 17.81
CA GLN A 114 1.59 -8.29 17.74
C GLN A 114 2.75 -8.10 16.75
N TRP A 115 2.50 -7.43 15.65
CA TRP A 115 3.48 -7.16 14.60
C TRP A 115 4.51 -6.13 15.04
N VAL A 116 4.08 -5.03 15.64
CA VAL A 116 4.97 -4.01 16.23
C VAL A 116 5.90 -4.63 17.27
N ASN A 117 5.38 -5.51 18.14
CA ASN A 117 6.16 -6.17 19.18
C ASN A 117 7.29 -7.08 18.62
N LEU A 118 7.18 -7.57 17.37
CA LEU A 118 8.26 -8.32 16.73
C LEU A 118 9.53 -7.48 16.53
N PHE A 119 9.36 -6.19 16.33
CA PHE A 119 10.47 -5.25 16.07
C PHE A 119 11.00 -4.61 17.36
N LEU A 120 10.12 -4.20 18.29
CA LEU A 120 10.51 -3.51 19.53
C LEU A 120 11.46 -4.31 20.42
N ASN A 121 11.41 -5.64 20.36
CA ASN A 121 12.23 -6.53 21.16
C ASN A 121 13.44 -7.09 20.40
N ASP A 122 13.74 -6.55 19.24
CA ASP A 122 14.83 -7.04 18.39
C ASP A 122 15.90 -5.97 18.16
N LYS A 123 17.09 -6.24 18.66
CA LYS A 123 18.26 -5.33 18.57
C LYS A 123 18.75 -5.08 17.13
N GLU A 124 18.26 -5.82 16.17
CA GLU A 124 18.55 -5.59 14.75
C GLU A 124 17.80 -4.38 14.17
N TYR A 125 16.81 -3.88 14.90
CA TYR A 125 16.01 -2.70 14.51
C TYR A 125 16.31 -1.54 15.45
N PRO A 126 16.43 -0.31 14.93
CA PRO A 126 16.70 0.86 15.76
C PRO A 126 15.48 1.18 16.65
N GLU A 127 15.73 1.72 17.83
CA GLU A 127 14.69 2.11 18.78
C GLU A 127 13.74 3.18 18.22
N ASP A 128 14.22 3.99 17.29
CA ASP A 128 13.48 5.05 16.60
C ASP A 128 12.83 4.60 15.29
N MET A 129 12.75 3.29 15.03
CA MET A 129 11.99 2.77 13.88
C MET A 129 10.53 3.22 13.91
N PHE A 130 9.93 3.23 15.10
CA PHE A 130 8.55 3.70 15.31
C PHE A 130 8.58 5.02 16.10
N VAL A 131 7.88 6.01 15.59
CA VAL A 131 7.81 7.34 16.18
C VAL A 131 6.38 7.79 16.39
N THR A 132 6.15 8.55 17.45
CA THR A 132 4.85 9.18 17.73
C THR A 132 4.60 10.38 16.80
N HIS A 133 3.37 10.88 16.77
CA HIS A 133 3.03 12.12 16.03
C HIS A 133 3.90 13.32 16.48
N GLU A 134 4.16 13.44 17.79
CA GLU A 134 5.00 14.51 18.31
C GLU A 134 6.44 14.41 17.83
N GLN A 135 6.99 13.19 17.83
CA GLN A 135 8.34 12.95 17.31
C GLN A 135 8.41 13.19 15.80
N ALA A 136 7.43 12.70 15.04
CA ALA A 136 7.36 12.91 13.60
C ALA A 136 7.34 14.40 13.23
N ARG A 137 6.54 15.23 13.94
CA ARG A 137 6.52 16.68 13.73
C ARG A 137 7.84 17.38 14.02
N LYS A 138 8.71 16.79 14.86
CA LYS A 138 10.05 17.33 15.15
C LYS A 138 11.11 16.86 14.14
N ILE A 139 10.91 15.68 13.54
CA ILE A 139 11.83 15.08 12.56
C ILE A 139 11.60 15.70 11.19
N VAL A 140 10.32 15.87 10.81
CA VAL A 140 9.97 16.32 9.46
C VAL A 140 10.27 17.81 9.29
N ASP A 141 11.05 18.09 8.29
CA ASP A 141 11.34 19.44 7.80
C ASP A 141 11.17 19.51 6.27
N HIS A 142 11.60 20.62 5.65
CA HIS A 142 11.45 20.82 4.21
C HIS A 142 12.29 19.87 3.34
N ASP A 143 13.34 19.27 3.89
CA ASP A 143 14.25 18.33 3.20
C ASP A 143 13.94 16.85 3.53
N THR A 144 12.94 16.57 4.35
CA THR A 144 12.52 15.22 4.70
C THR A 144 11.62 14.63 3.61
N VAL A 145 11.80 13.37 3.24
CA VAL A 145 10.81 12.63 2.41
C VAL A 145 9.70 12.07 3.29
N VAL A 146 8.47 12.44 3.01
CA VAL A 146 7.29 11.82 3.63
C VAL A 146 6.67 10.84 2.65
N VAL A 147 6.63 9.56 3.00
CA VAL A 147 5.99 8.52 2.21
C VAL A 147 4.67 8.13 2.87
N VAL A 148 3.58 8.34 2.14
CA VAL A 148 2.24 7.94 2.56
C VAL A 148 1.88 6.64 1.87
N VAL A 149 1.54 5.62 2.63
CA VAL A 149 1.12 4.31 2.14
C VAL A 149 -0.34 4.04 2.49
N ASP A 150 -1.02 3.29 1.64
CA ASP A 150 -2.36 2.76 1.87
C ASP A 150 -3.43 3.82 2.16
N THR A 151 -3.19 5.03 1.76
CA THR A 151 -4.19 6.11 1.70
C THR A 151 -3.71 7.25 0.81
N ASN A 152 -4.63 7.89 0.10
CA ASN A 152 -4.35 9.09 -0.68
C ASN A 152 -5.07 10.34 -0.15
N ARG A 153 -5.76 10.24 1.00
CA ARG A 153 -6.57 11.31 1.60
C ARG A 153 -5.85 11.94 2.78
N PRO A 154 -5.57 13.27 2.74
CA PRO A 154 -4.90 13.96 3.85
C PRO A 154 -5.58 13.74 5.21
N SER A 155 -6.91 13.82 5.26
CA SER A 155 -7.67 13.67 6.52
C SER A 155 -7.58 12.26 7.11
N MET A 156 -7.22 11.28 6.31
CA MET A 156 -7.10 9.87 6.74
C MET A 156 -5.67 9.49 7.13
N THR A 157 -4.66 10.30 6.80
CA THR A 157 -3.27 9.99 7.16
C THR A 157 -3.04 10.00 8.67
N GLU A 158 -2.11 9.19 9.14
CA GLU A 158 -1.77 9.03 10.54
C GLU A 158 -1.39 10.36 11.22
N CYS A 159 -0.63 11.21 10.53
CA CYS A 159 -0.23 12.53 11.00
C CYS A 159 -0.31 13.55 9.87
N SER A 160 -1.49 14.12 9.63
CA SER A 160 -1.73 15.01 8.50
C SER A 160 -0.93 16.32 8.55
N GLU A 161 -0.53 16.77 9.74
CA GLU A 161 0.22 18.02 9.93
C GLU A 161 1.58 18.01 9.23
N ILE A 162 2.26 16.85 9.19
CA ILE A 162 3.59 16.74 8.58
C ILE A 162 3.57 16.90 7.06
N LEU A 163 2.41 16.73 6.41
CA LEU A 163 2.26 16.96 4.97
C LEU A 163 2.55 18.40 4.54
N ASN A 164 2.42 19.35 5.46
CA ASN A 164 2.68 20.77 5.20
C ASN A 164 4.12 21.18 5.60
N GLN A 165 4.89 20.31 6.23
CA GLN A 165 6.23 20.60 6.69
C GLN A 165 7.32 20.25 5.66
N THR A 166 6.99 19.35 4.73
CA THR A 166 7.93 18.90 3.68
C THR A 166 7.53 19.38 2.30
N ARG A 167 8.52 19.38 1.38
CA ARG A 167 8.33 19.60 -0.06
C ARG A 167 8.27 18.30 -0.85
N THR A 168 8.64 17.18 -0.23
CA THR A 168 8.79 15.88 -0.91
C THR A 168 7.85 14.86 -0.32
N ILE A 169 6.66 14.75 -0.91
CA ILE A 169 5.64 13.78 -0.52
C ILE A 169 5.51 12.72 -1.62
N VAL A 170 5.58 11.46 -1.22
CA VAL A 170 5.30 10.30 -2.07
C VAL A 170 4.03 9.61 -1.58
N VAL A 171 3.13 9.24 -2.49
CA VAL A 171 1.89 8.52 -2.17
C VAL A 171 1.87 7.20 -2.93
N LEU A 172 1.72 6.10 -2.19
CA LEU A 172 1.64 4.72 -2.70
C LEU A 172 0.36 4.08 -2.15
N ASP A 173 -0.67 3.93 -2.98
CA ASP A 173 -2.01 3.55 -2.52
C ASP A 173 -2.78 2.75 -3.57
N HIS A 174 -3.61 1.82 -3.12
CA HIS A 174 -4.47 1.04 -4.00
C HIS A 174 -5.95 1.48 -3.95
N HIS A 175 -6.29 2.43 -3.10
CA HIS A 175 -7.65 2.95 -3.02
C HIS A 175 -7.98 3.90 -4.17
N ARG A 176 -9.23 3.89 -4.59
CA ARG A 176 -9.72 4.86 -5.59
C ARG A 176 -9.63 6.28 -5.06
N GLN A 177 -9.18 7.18 -5.90
CA GLN A 177 -9.15 8.61 -5.58
C GLN A 177 -10.56 9.16 -5.40
N SER A 178 -10.71 10.03 -4.41
CA SER A 178 -11.92 10.82 -4.17
C SER A 178 -11.68 12.30 -4.51
N SER A 179 -12.62 13.17 -4.14
CA SER A 179 -12.42 14.63 -4.25
C SER A 179 -11.34 15.15 -3.30
N GLU A 180 -11.08 14.43 -2.21
CA GLU A 180 -10.03 14.72 -1.25
C GLU A 180 -8.79 13.88 -1.55
N VAL A 181 -7.73 14.51 -2.06
CA VAL A 181 -6.45 13.86 -2.38
C VAL A 181 -5.28 14.72 -1.94
N ILE A 182 -4.13 14.09 -1.67
CA ILE A 182 -2.85 14.77 -1.42
C ILE A 182 -2.38 15.36 -2.76
N LYS A 183 -2.54 16.68 -2.94
CA LYS A 183 -2.33 17.36 -4.24
C LYS A 183 -0.86 17.73 -4.49
N ASN A 184 -0.06 17.87 -3.46
CA ASN A 184 1.33 18.32 -3.52
C ASN A 184 2.34 17.14 -3.53
N ALA A 185 1.90 15.91 -3.82
CA ALA A 185 2.79 14.78 -3.95
C ALA A 185 3.68 14.92 -5.20
N VAL A 186 5.00 14.79 -5.02
CA VAL A 186 5.98 14.75 -6.11
C VAL A 186 5.96 13.43 -6.85
N LEU A 187 5.54 12.37 -6.17
CA LEU A 187 5.29 11.05 -6.74
C LEU A 187 3.96 10.54 -6.20
N SER A 188 3.07 10.19 -7.12
CA SER A 188 1.82 9.51 -6.79
C SER A 188 1.71 8.23 -7.61
N TYR A 189 1.56 7.10 -6.93
CA TYR A 189 1.30 5.80 -7.54
C TYR A 189 0.04 5.24 -6.91
N ILE A 190 -1.06 5.43 -7.62
CA ILE A 190 -2.38 4.95 -7.23
C ILE A 190 -2.77 3.84 -8.20
N GLU A 191 -2.95 2.63 -7.70
CA GLU A 191 -3.26 1.46 -8.52
C GLU A 191 -4.48 0.70 -7.97
N PRO A 192 -5.72 1.13 -8.33
CA PRO A 192 -6.95 0.53 -7.80
C PRO A 192 -7.20 -0.92 -8.23
N TYR A 193 -6.32 -1.48 -9.04
CA TYR A 193 -6.38 -2.89 -9.44
C TYR A 193 -5.45 -3.78 -8.63
N ALA A 194 -4.55 -3.21 -7.84
CA ALA A 194 -3.78 -3.96 -6.86
C ALA A 194 -4.72 -4.42 -5.73
N SER A 195 -4.48 -5.61 -5.22
CA SER A 195 -5.32 -6.17 -4.16
C SER A 195 -5.04 -5.56 -2.79
N SER A 196 -3.82 -5.04 -2.59
CA SER A 196 -3.38 -4.43 -1.33
C SER A 196 -2.22 -3.46 -1.56
N ALA A 197 -1.97 -2.56 -0.62
CA ALA A 197 -0.78 -1.72 -0.61
C ALA A 197 0.49 -2.57 -0.43
N CYS A 198 0.44 -3.63 0.35
CA CYS A 198 1.54 -4.59 0.50
C CYS A 198 1.92 -5.28 -0.82
N GLU A 199 0.94 -5.65 -1.66
CA GLU A 199 1.22 -6.18 -3.00
C GLU A 199 1.99 -5.17 -3.84
N MET A 200 1.54 -3.92 -3.88
CA MET A 200 2.22 -2.84 -4.60
C MET A 200 3.66 -2.62 -4.12
N ILE A 201 3.87 -2.63 -2.79
CA ILE A 201 5.20 -2.47 -2.22
C ILE A 201 6.07 -3.68 -2.54
N ALA A 202 5.57 -4.91 -2.45
CA ALA A 202 6.31 -6.12 -2.82
C ALA A 202 6.75 -6.08 -4.29
N GLU A 203 5.92 -5.55 -5.19
CA GLU A 203 6.27 -5.38 -6.60
C GLU A 203 7.32 -4.26 -6.80
N ILE A 204 7.16 -3.11 -6.13
CA ILE A 204 8.13 -2.01 -6.16
C ILE A 204 9.51 -2.50 -5.70
N LEU A 205 9.58 -3.24 -4.60
CA LEU A 205 10.84 -3.72 -4.03
C LEU A 205 11.65 -4.56 -5.01
N GLN A 206 11.01 -5.33 -5.89
CA GLN A 206 11.71 -6.14 -6.90
C GLN A 206 12.53 -5.30 -7.90
N TYR A 207 12.19 -4.02 -8.07
CA TYR A 207 12.84 -3.10 -9.01
C TYR A 207 13.59 -1.97 -8.31
N PHE A 208 13.51 -1.91 -6.97
CA PHE A 208 14.09 -0.82 -6.19
C PHE A 208 15.61 -0.91 -6.12
N ALA A 209 16.15 -2.10 -5.86
CA ALA A 209 17.58 -2.37 -5.82
C ALA A 209 17.85 -3.86 -6.12
N ASP A 210 18.97 -4.15 -6.78
CA ASP A 210 19.32 -5.50 -7.22
C ASP A 210 19.48 -6.50 -6.06
N ASP A 211 19.92 -6.02 -4.89
CA ASP A 211 20.20 -6.85 -3.71
C ASP A 211 19.24 -6.61 -2.54
N ILE A 212 18.02 -6.11 -2.81
CA ILE A 212 17.06 -5.91 -1.73
C ILE A 212 16.65 -7.24 -1.12
N ARG A 213 16.89 -7.38 0.18
CA ARG A 213 16.49 -8.56 0.95
C ARG A 213 15.65 -8.14 2.14
N LEU A 214 14.44 -8.63 2.18
CA LEU A 214 13.59 -8.54 3.36
C LEU A 214 14.07 -9.54 4.40
N LYS A 215 14.08 -9.13 5.66
CA LYS A 215 14.22 -10.08 6.78
C LYS A 215 12.89 -10.80 7.02
N GLY A 216 12.93 -11.97 7.67
CA GLY A 216 11.74 -12.80 7.86
C GLY A 216 10.54 -12.02 8.41
N LYS A 217 10.73 -11.24 9.48
CA LYS A 217 9.66 -10.43 10.11
C LYS A 217 9.07 -9.37 9.18
N GLU A 218 9.88 -8.77 8.32
CA GLU A 218 9.44 -7.78 7.34
C GLU A 218 8.61 -8.44 6.22
N ALA A 219 9.10 -9.59 5.74
CA ALA A 219 8.37 -10.38 4.76
C ALA A 219 7.03 -10.89 5.32
N ASP A 220 7.01 -11.33 6.58
CA ASP A 220 5.79 -11.80 7.25
C ASP A 220 4.75 -10.68 7.36
N CYS A 221 5.16 -9.43 7.67
CA CYS A 221 4.23 -8.28 7.72
C CYS A 221 3.63 -7.98 6.35
N ILE A 222 4.46 -7.93 5.29
CA ILE A 222 3.99 -7.70 3.92
C ILE A 222 3.06 -8.82 3.47
N TYR A 223 3.45 -10.07 3.72
CA TYR A 223 2.63 -11.23 3.36
C TYR A 223 1.28 -11.23 4.09
N ALA A 224 1.28 -10.90 5.38
CA ALA A 224 0.04 -10.82 6.15
C ALA A 224 -0.90 -9.73 5.62
N GLY A 225 -0.39 -8.56 5.22
CA GLY A 225 -1.18 -7.52 4.56
C GLY A 225 -1.82 -8.02 3.26
N ILE A 226 -1.04 -8.66 2.39
CA ILE A 226 -1.57 -9.24 1.14
C ILE A 226 -2.70 -10.24 1.42
N ILE A 227 -2.52 -11.14 2.41
CA ILE A 227 -3.51 -12.18 2.71
C ILE A 227 -4.81 -11.59 3.27
N ILE A 228 -4.72 -10.62 4.16
CA ILE A 228 -5.93 -10.04 4.80
C ILE A 228 -6.79 -9.32 3.75
N ASP A 229 -6.20 -8.55 2.87
CA ASP A 229 -6.94 -7.79 1.85
C ASP A 229 -7.42 -8.65 0.67
N THR A 230 -6.81 -9.82 0.44
CA THR A 230 -7.21 -10.72 -0.65
C THR A 230 -8.18 -11.82 -0.22
N ASN A 231 -8.31 -12.10 1.08
CA ASN A 231 -9.16 -13.17 1.59
C ASN A 231 -10.60 -12.70 1.92
N ASN A 232 -11.27 -12.11 0.96
CA ASN A 232 -12.71 -11.89 1.06
C ASN A 232 -13.49 -12.92 0.28
#